data_97ecb45e042c3c43a8689336f7241eb7
#
_entry.id   97ecb45e042c3c43a8689336f7241eb7
#
_cell.length_a   1.000
_cell.length_b   1.000
_cell.length_c   1.000
_cell.angle_alpha   90.00
_cell.angle_beta   90.00
_cell.angle_gamma   90.00
#
_symmetry.space_group_name_H-M   'P 1'
#
loop_
_entity.id
_entity.type
_entity.pdbx_description
1 polymer ?
#
loop_
_entity_poly.entity_id
_entity_poly.type
_entity_poly.pdbx_seq_one_letter_code
_entity_poly.pdbx_strand_id
1 'polypeptide(L)'
;MRIALVSEHASPLAVLGGVDAGGQNVHVAALAQGLARRGARVVVHTRRDSPAPPRRVALCPGVDVDHVAAGPAAAVSKDELLPYMDAFAAELERAWRADRPDVVHSHFWMSGLAALHAARTLDIPVVHTFHALGVVKRRYQGDADTSPAERLDVERAIVRDADRIVATCTDEAFELMRLGAERGKVHVVPCGVDLERFRPDGPAEPRGRRHRILYTGRLVERKGIGNVISALESVPECELVVAGGPSREALETDPEARRLRALADRHGVGDRVVLLGRVGRDDLPALLRSADALVTVPWYEPFGITPLEAMACGVPVVASAVGGLIDTVVDGVTGRHVPPRDPVRLASVLRDVLADEDGRAEQGRAGVLRTRQLYDWDRVALATRDVYDQVVVRRRRTAGSRFARRTDAVEHVEQLRAALSAGADALARAEEWGTRLATRLEDGARLLAVGNGGSAAEAQHLTAELVGRFERDRLALSAICLHGDTSSLTAIANDFGIEEAFARQVVAHGRPGDVLVALSTSGRSPNVLAAARAARDRGLTVWAMTGPAPNPLADLCDEVLAIDAERACTVQELHLVAIHVLCAAVDAALTIDVREARPLEVHA
;
A
#
# COMPACT_ATOMS: atom_id res chain seq x y z
N MET A 1 -12.25 -11.10 16.39
CA MET A 1 -10.99 -10.43 16.77
C MET A 1 -11.30 -9.28 17.71
N ARG A 2 -10.55 -9.16 18.80
CA ARG A 2 -10.58 -8.01 19.73
C ARG A 2 -9.44 -7.07 19.36
N ILE A 3 -9.73 -5.81 19.09
CA ILE A 3 -8.77 -4.82 18.58
C ILE A 3 -8.76 -3.64 19.56
N ALA A 4 -7.57 -3.23 19.99
CA ALA A 4 -7.36 -1.98 20.71
C ALA A 4 -6.77 -0.95 19.74
N LEU A 5 -7.51 0.13 19.46
CA LEU A 5 -6.96 1.30 18.77
C LEU A 5 -6.50 2.30 19.83
N VAL A 6 -5.31 2.87 19.66
CA VAL A 6 -4.75 3.84 20.59
C VAL A 6 -4.54 5.18 19.88
N SER A 7 -5.18 6.23 20.35
CA SER A 7 -5.12 7.58 19.76
C SER A 7 -5.25 8.62 20.89
N GLU A 8 -4.11 8.96 21.52
CA GLU A 8 -4.06 9.70 22.77
C GLU A 8 -4.69 11.09 22.70
N HIS A 9 -4.51 11.84 21.59
CA HIS A 9 -5.02 13.21 21.44
C HIS A 9 -6.16 13.35 20.43
N ALA A 10 -6.36 12.36 19.55
CA ALA A 10 -7.34 12.42 18.46
C ALA A 10 -8.53 11.49 18.77
N SER A 11 -9.42 11.91 19.67
CA SER A 11 -10.59 11.17 20.04
C SER A 11 -11.54 10.98 18.84
N PRO A 12 -12.08 9.76 18.60
CA PRO A 12 -13.08 9.53 17.54
C PRO A 12 -14.43 10.22 17.81
N LEU A 13 -14.64 10.71 19.03
CA LEU A 13 -15.84 11.46 19.43
C LEU A 13 -15.68 12.97 19.24
N ALA A 14 -14.48 13.46 18.92
CA ALA A 14 -14.21 14.89 18.78
C ALA A 14 -14.98 15.48 17.59
N VAL A 15 -15.64 16.61 17.81
CA VAL A 15 -16.26 17.39 16.73
C VAL A 15 -15.16 17.98 15.85
N LEU A 16 -15.21 17.68 14.54
CA LEU A 16 -14.24 18.18 13.56
C LEU A 16 -14.22 19.72 13.53
N GLY A 17 -13.00 20.28 13.55
CA GLY A 17 -12.78 21.72 13.51
C GLY A 17 -12.30 22.33 14.84
N GLY A 18 -12.08 21.54 15.88
CA GLY A 18 -11.32 21.95 17.06
C GLY A 18 -9.83 22.13 16.75
N VAL A 19 -9.07 22.73 17.65
CA VAL A 19 -7.64 23.07 17.49
C VAL A 19 -6.81 21.86 17.08
N ASP A 20 -7.13 20.66 17.60
CA ASP A 20 -6.45 19.38 17.31
C ASP A 20 -7.36 18.35 16.61
N ALA A 21 -8.60 18.70 16.21
CA ALA A 21 -9.47 17.81 15.47
C ALA A 21 -9.15 17.86 13.95
N GLY A 22 -8.63 16.78 13.41
CA GLY A 22 -8.17 16.70 12.03
C GLY A 22 -8.39 15.34 11.38
N GLY A 23 -7.65 15.05 10.31
CA GLY A 23 -7.77 13.80 9.56
C GLY A 23 -7.60 12.53 10.38
N GLN A 24 -6.79 12.54 11.45
CA GLN A 24 -6.60 11.38 12.31
C GLN A 24 -7.88 11.00 13.08
N ASN A 25 -8.65 11.97 13.58
CA ASN A 25 -9.92 11.69 14.27
C ASN A 25 -10.91 10.97 13.33
N VAL A 26 -11.02 11.47 12.07
CA VAL A 26 -11.85 10.85 11.03
C VAL A 26 -11.36 9.44 10.72
N HIS A 27 -10.05 9.29 10.54
CA HIS A 27 -9.44 8.00 10.21
C HIS A 27 -9.72 6.96 11.30
N VAL A 28 -9.44 7.29 12.56
CA VAL A 28 -9.63 6.36 13.70
C VAL A 28 -11.10 5.98 13.87
N ALA A 29 -12.02 6.97 13.77
CA ALA A 29 -13.45 6.71 13.87
C ALA A 29 -13.94 5.79 12.74
N ALA A 30 -13.63 6.12 11.50
CA ALA A 30 -14.09 5.36 10.34
C ALA A 30 -13.46 3.95 10.26
N LEU A 31 -12.18 3.82 10.59
CA LEU A 31 -11.50 2.53 10.67
C LEU A 31 -12.15 1.64 11.75
N ALA A 32 -12.39 2.19 12.96
CA ALA A 32 -13.04 1.46 14.05
C ALA A 32 -14.43 0.93 13.63
N GLN A 33 -15.24 1.77 13.01
CA GLN A 33 -16.56 1.41 12.50
C GLN A 33 -16.48 0.36 11.38
N GLY A 34 -15.57 0.52 10.42
CA GLY A 34 -15.36 -0.44 9.34
C GLY A 34 -14.93 -1.82 9.83
N LEU A 35 -14.05 -1.88 10.84
CA LEU A 35 -13.64 -3.12 11.50
C LEU A 35 -14.79 -3.78 12.26
N ALA A 36 -15.61 -2.99 12.96
CA ALA A 36 -16.77 -3.49 13.71
C ALA A 36 -17.85 -4.05 12.79
N ARG A 37 -18.16 -3.40 11.65
CA ARG A 37 -19.05 -3.94 10.62
C ARG A 37 -18.61 -5.32 10.11
N ARG A 38 -17.31 -5.61 10.20
CA ARG A 38 -16.69 -6.91 9.82
C ARG A 38 -16.56 -7.88 11.00
N GLY A 39 -17.31 -7.66 12.08
CA GLY A 39 -17.39 -8.55 13.23
C GLY A 39 -16.22 -8.45 14.22
N ALA A 40 -15.40 -7.40 14.17
CA ALA A 40 -14.43 -7.13 15.21
C ALA A 40 -15.09 -6.43 16.41
N ARG A 41 -14.58 -6.70 17.62
CA ARG A 41 -14.84 -5.87 18.80
C ARG A 41 -13.69 -4.89 18.95
N VAL A 42 -13.99 -3.60 18.88
CA VAL A 42 -12.99 -2.53 18.88
C VAL A 42 -13.12 -1.67 20.12
N VAL A 43 -12.03 -1.41 20.80
CA VAL A 43 -11.94 -0.40 21.88
C VAL A 43 -10.94 0.66 21.45
N VAL A 44 -11.39 1.92 21.37
CA VAL A 44 -10.52 3.06 21.07
C VAL A 44 -10.12 3.72 22.39
N HIS A 45 -8.83 3.64 22.72
CA HIS A 45 -8.27 4.28 23.91
C HIS A 45 -7.79 5.70 23.57
N THR A 46 -8.35 6.70 24.23
CA THR A 46 -7.96 8.11 24.09
C THR A 46 -7.75 8.72 25.47
N ARG A 47 -6.91 9.74 25.57
CA ARG A 47 -6.69 10.42 26.85
C ARG A 47 -7.97 11.17 27.27
N ARG A 48 -8.26 11.15 28.55
CA ARG A 48 -9.33 11.95 29.13
C ARG A 48 -8.97 13.44 29.11
N ASP A 49 -9.62 14.20 28.28
CA ASP A 49 -9.41 15.65 28.07
C ASP A 49 -10.50 16.54 28.71
N SER A 50 -11.51 15.91 29.33
CA SER A 50 -12.62 16.57 30.01
C SER A 50 -13.13 15.71 31.16
N PRO A 51 -13.64 16.30 32.25
CA PRO A 51 -14.29 15.56 33.34
C PRO A 51 -15.68 15.02 32.95
N ALA A 52 -16.32 15.60 31.93
CA ALA A 52 -17.72 15.34 31.60
C ALA A 52 -18.04 13.93 31.07
N PRO A 53 -17.31 13.33 30.11
CA PRO A 53 -17.68 12.03 29.62
C PRO A 53 -17.38 10.91 30.62
N PRO A 54 -18.22 9.85 30.70
CA PRO A 54 -17.88 8.65 31.46
C PRO A 54 -16.62 8.00 30.90
N ARG A 55 -16.00 7.10 31.69
CA ARG A 55 -14.77 6.42 31.27
C ARG A 55 -14.95 5.71 29.92
N ARG A 56 -16.08 5.04 29.71
CA ARG A 56 -16.37 4.28 28.49
C ARG A 56 -17.67 4.77 27.86
N VAL A 57 -17.63 5.03 26.55
CA VAL A 57 -18.76 5.50 25.74
C VAL A 57 -18.85 4.65 24.49
N ALA A 58 -20.03 4.14 24.15
CA ALA A 58 -20.25 3.46 22.89
C ALA A 58 -20.25 4.49 21.73
N LEU A 59 -19.43 4.26 20.71
CA LEU A 59 -19.45 5.04 19.47
C LEU A 59 -20.51 4.50 18.49
N CYS A 60 -20.54 3.19 18.33
CA CYS A 60 -21.52 2.46 17.55
C CYS A 60 -21.51 0.97 17.98
N PRO A 61 -22.44 0.12 17.50
CA PRO A 61 -22.39 -1.30 17.78
C PRO A 61 -21.02 -1.92 17.48
N GLY A 62 -20.39 -2.53 18.49
CA GLY A 62 -19.07 -3.15 18.40
C GLY A 62 -17.88 -2.22 18.61
N VAL A 63 -18.08 -0.92 18.83
CA VAL A 63 -17.01 0.06 19.09
C VAL A 63 -17.27 0.83 20.37
N ASP A 64 -16.37 0.70 21.34
CA ASP A 64 -16.33 1.50 22.55
C ASP A 64 -15.15 2.49 22.53
N VAL A 65 -15.33 3.66 23.13
CA VAL A 65 -14.27 4.64 23.40
C VAL A 65 -13.96 4.63 24.89
N ASP A 66 -12.72 4.37 25.28
CA ASP A 66 -12.23 4.39 26.67
C ASP A 66 -11.42 5.66 26.91
N HIS A 67 -11.91 6.55 27.78
CA HIS A 67 -11.26 7.78 28.18
C HIS A 67 -10.26 7.48 29.31
N VAL A 68 -9.01 7.28 28.92
CA VAL A 68 -7.91 6.88 29.80
C VAL A 68 -7.43 8.07 30.65
N ALA A 69 -7.38 7.87 31.97
CA ALA A 69 -6.88 8.89 32.89
C ALA A 69 -5.35 8.97 32.83
N ALA A 70 -4.83 10.03 32.21
CA ALA A 70 -3.41 10.33 32.12
C ALA A 70 -3.19 11.86 32.14
N GLY A 71 -2.69 12.38 33.23
CA GLY A 71 -2.60 13.82 33.49
C GLY A 71 -3.95 14.46 33.80
N PRO A 72 -4.08 15.79 33.61
CA PRO A 72 -5.29 16.53 33.95
C PRO A 72 -6.45 16.16 33.02
N ALA A 73 -7.67 16.11 33.58
CA ALA A 73 -8.89 15.94 32.77
C ALA A 73 -9.29 17.27 32.09
N ALA A 74 -8.40 17.81 31.28
CA ALA A 74 -8.54 19.07 30.56
C ALA A 74 -7.86 18.97 29.19
N ALA A 75 -8.23 19.85 28.27
CA ALA A 75 -7.52 19.98 26.99
C ALA A 75 -6.05 20.41 27.24
N VAL A 76 -5.11 19.65 26.69
CA VAL A 76 -3.67 19.92 26.73
C VAL A 76 -3.18 19.89 25.28
N SER A 77 -2.31 20.84 24.94
CA SER A 77 -1.69 20.86 23.61
C SER A 77 -0.97 19.53 23.35
N LYS A 78 -1.09 18.99 22.12
CA LYS A 78 -0.42 17.74 21.75
C LYS A 78 1.11 17.79 21.95
N ASP A 79 1.74 18.96 21.81
CA ASP A 79 3.18 19.11 21.99
C ASP A 79 3.59 19.06 23.47
N GLU A 80 2.61 19.12 24.40
CA GLU A 80 2.80 19.07 25.86
C GLU A 80 2.34 17.73 26.48
N LEU A 81 1.91 16.75 25.66
CA LEU A 81 1.37 15.47 26.16
C LEU A 81 2.42 14.44 26.54
N LEU A 82 3.65 14.57 26.06
CA LEU A 82 4.71 13.58 26.27
C LEU A 82 4.90 13.19 27.76
N PRO A 83 4.91 14.12 28.74
CA PRO A 83 5.08 13.76 30.15
C PRO A 83 3.98 12.84 30.73
N TYR A 84 2.84 12.74 30.10
CA TYR A 84 1.73 11.90 30.56
C TYR A 84 1.70 10.50 29.92
N MET A 85 2.63 10.18 29.00
CA MET A 85 2.59 8.94 28.24
C MET A 85 2.92 7.71 29.07
N ASP A 86 3.75 7.81 30.10
CA ASP A 86 4.01 6.69 31.01
C ASP A 86 2.76 6.33 31.83
N ALA A 87 2.03 7.33 32.34
CA ALA A 87 0.77 7.11 33.03
C ALA A 87 -0.30 6.54 32.08
N PHE A 88 -0.33 7.02 30.82
CA PHE A 88 -1.21 6.50 29.78
C PHE A 88 -0.90 5.02 29.48
N ALA A 89 0.38 4.65 29.33
CA ALA A 89 0.82 3.28 29.11
C ALA A 89 0.45 2.35 30.28
N ALA A 90 0.62 2.78 31.52
CA ALA A 90 0.26 1.99 32.70
C ALA A 90 -1.26 1.71 32.76
N GLU A 91 -2.10 2.67 32.39
CA GLU A 91 -3.55 2.49 32.33
C GLU A 91 -3.96 1.56 31.19
N LEU A 92 -3.30 1.65 30.01
CA LEU A 92 -3.49 0.71 28.89
C LEU A 92 -3.13 -0.71 29.31
N GLU A 93 -1.97 -0.91 29.96
CA GLU A 93 -1.55 -2.21 30.44
C GLU A 93 -2.57 -2.82 31.42
N ARG A 94 -3.07 -2.00 32.36
CA ARG A 94 -4.11 -2.43 33.31
C ARG A 94 -5.40 -2.85 32.58
N ALA A 95 -5.84 -2.04 31.62
CA ALA A 95 -7.04 -2.36 30.82
C ALA A 95 -6.88 -3.64 30.01
N TRP A 96 -5.70 -3.86 29.41
CA TRP A 96 -5.41 -5.06 28.60
C TRP A 96 -5.11 -6.31 29.43
N ARG A 97 -4.71 -6.20 30.68
CA ARG A 97 -4.69 -7.34 31.62
C ARG A 97 -6.10 -7.85 31.93
N ALA A 98 -7.07 -6.95 32.00
CA ALA A 98 -8.47 -7.30 32.29
C ALA A 98 -9.22 -7.79 31.05
N ASP A 99 -9.00 -7.17 29.88
CA ASP A 99 -9.62 -7.56 28.60
C ASP A 99 -8.57 -7.49 27.48
N ARG A 100 -7.84 -8.60 27.32
CA ARG A 100 -6.69 -8.68 26.41
C ARG A 100 -7.12 -8.57 24.94
N PRO A 101 -6.63 -7.59 24.16
CA PRO A 101 -6.85 -7.54 22.73
C PRO A 101 -5.98 -8.58 22.00
N ASP A 102 -6.43 -8.99 20.80
CA ASP A 102 -5.66 -9.85 19.91
C ASP A 102 -4.54 -9.04 19.21
N VAL A 103 -4.77 -7.74 18.99
CA VAL A 103 -3.84 -6.81 18.35
C VAL A 103 -4.08 -5.39 18.86
N VAL A 104 -3.01 -4.62 18.96
CA VAL A 104 -3.03 -3.17 19.23
C VAL A 104 -2.66 -2.44 17.95
N HIS A 105 -3.40 -1.39 17.57
CA HIS A 105 -3.01 -0.47 16.51
C HIS A 105 -2.94 0.95 17.05
N SER A 106 -1.74 1.49 17.12
CA SER A 106 -1.47 2.83 17.64
C SER A 106 -1.36 3.85 16.50
N HIS A 107 -1.92 5.03 16.73
CA HIS A 107 -1.99 6.13 15.78
C HIS A 107 -1.28 7.35 16.33
N PHE A 108 -0.24 7.82 15.65
CA PHE A 108 0.67 8.88 16.04
C PHE A 108 1.77 8.43 17.02
N TRP A 109 2.91 9.10 17.00
CA TRP A 109 4.14 8.67 17.70
C TRP A 109 4.00 8.50 19.21
N MET A 110 3.25 9.36 19.92
CA MET A 110 3.03 9.23 21.37
C MET A 110 2.17 8.02 21.72
N SER A 111 1.11 7.77 20.94
CA SER A 111 0.34 6.52 21.06
C SER A 111 1.21 5.29 20.79
N GLY A 112 2.15 5.39 19.84
CA GLY A 112 3.11 4.33 19.55
C GLY A 112 4.01 4.01 20.73
N LEU A 113 4.57 5.05 21.36
CA LEU A 113 5.39 4.95 22.57
C LEU A 113 4.63 4.23 23.69
N ALA A 114 3.45 4.74 24.03
CA ALA A 114 2.64 4.18 25.13
C ALA A 114 2.15 2.76 24.83
N ALA A 115 1.72 2.49 23.59
CA ALA A 115 1.23 1.17 23.19
C ALA A 115 2.33 0.10 23.22
N LEU A 116 3.54 0.42 22.73
CA LEU A 116 4.69 -0.49 22.78
C LEU A 116 5.09 -0.82 24.23
N HIS A 117 5.09 0.21 25.11
CA HIS A 117 5.38 0.00 26.52
C HIS A 117 4.35 -0.94 27.17
N ALA A 118 3.06 -0.65 27.01
CA ALA A 118 1.98 -1.44 27.61
C ALA A 118 1.86 -2.87 27.02
N ALA A 119 2.10 -3.03 25.73
CA ALA A 119 1.98 -4.32 25.05
C ALA A 119 3.14 -5.28 25.34
N ARG A 120 4.33 -4.74 25.66
CA ARG A 120 5.57 -5.52 25.83
C ARG A 120 5.46 -6.56 26.93
N THR A 121 4.91 -6.21 28.11
CA THR A 121 4.76 -7.13 29.25
C THR A 121 3.67 -8.18 29.02
N LEU A 122 2.73 -7.89 28.13
CA LEU A 122 1.59 -8.75 27.83
C LEU A 122 1.78 -9.57 26.56
N ASP A 123 2.90 -9.42 25.87
CA ASP A 123 3.18 -10.06 24.58
C ASP A 123 2.04 -9.90 23.55
N ILE A 124 1.50 -8.66 23.44
CA ILE A 124 0.46 -8.31 22.48
C ILE A 124 1.12 -7.69 21.25
N PRO A 125 0.75 -8.11 20.02
CA PRO A 125 1.32 -7.54 18.81
C PRO A 125 0.86 -6.09 18.61
N VAL A 126 1.80 -5.24 18.13
CA VAL A 126 1.56 -3.81 17.88
C VAL A 126 1.74 -3.50 16.41
N VAL A 127 0.68 -2.96 15.80
CA VAL A 127 0.70 -2.28 14.51
C VAL A 127 0.74 -0.79 14.74
N HIS A 128 1.40 -0.02 13.90
CA HIS A 128 1.52 1.43 14.08
C HIS A 128 1.26 2.20 12.78
N THR A 129 0.58 3.36 12.89
CA THR A 129 0.42 4.37 11.83
C THR A 129 0.88 5.72 12.35
N PHE A 130 1.85 6.35 11.66
CA PHE A 130 2.42 7.63 12.12
C PHE A 130 1.51 8.83 11.85
N HIS A 131 0.76 8.84 10.75
CA HIS A 131 -0.03 9.97 10.23
C HIS A 131 0.78 11.22 9.87
N ALA A 132 1.91 11.44 10.50
CA ALA A 132 2.86 12.51 10.19
C ALA A 132 4.21 12.19 10.85
N LEU A 133 5.26 12.11 10.05
CA LEU A 133 6.63 11.85 10.52
C LEU A 133 7.34 13.14 10.96
N GLY A 134 8.04 13.09 12.09
CA GLY A 134 8.80 14.20 12.66
C GLY A 134 9.93 14.66 11.73
N VAL A 135 10.63 13.72 11.08
CA VAL A 135 11.70 14.06 10.10
C VAL A 135 11.17 14.90 8.94
N VAL A 136 9.96 14.58 8.47
CA VAL A 136 9.31 15.32 7.40
C VAL A 136 8.83 16.68 7.89
N LYS A 137 8.17 16.73 9.07
CA LYS A 137 7.73 17.98 9.69
C LYS A 137 8.92 18.94 9.88
N ARG A 138 10.04 18.46 10.42
CA ARG A 138 11.27 19.27 10.63
C ARG A 138 11.85 19.77 9.31
N ARG A 139 11.87 18.94 8.25
CA ARG A 139 12.35 19.32 6.91
C ARG A 139 11.58 20.50 6.32
N TYR A 140 10.27 20.56 6.51
CA TYR A 140 9.43 21.59 5.92
C TYR A 140 9.12 22.78 6.81
N GLN A 141 9.23 22.64 8.13
CA GLN A 141 8.95 23.71 9.09
C GLN A 141 10.22 24.33 9.73
N GLY A 142 11.36 23.62 9.68
CA GLY A 142 12.60 24.12 10.27
C GLY A 142 12.43 24.51 11.74
N ASP A 143 12.83 25.72 12.08
CA ASP A 143 12.76 26.28 13.45
C ASP A 143 11.30 26.53 13.93
N ALA A 144 10.32 26.51 13.04
CA ALA A 144 8.91 26.60 13.40
C ALA A 144 8.31 25.25 13.87
N ASP A 145 9.09 24.17 13.88
CA ASP A 145 8.66 22.88 14.44
C ASP A 145 8.68 22.90 15.95
N THR A 146 7.49 22.90 16.57
CA THR A 146 7.28 22.91 18.03
C THR A 146 7.30 21.51 18.67
N SER A 147 7.59 20.46 17.89
CA SER A 147 7.63 19.09 18.41
C SER A 147 8.74 18.92 19.45
N PRO A 148 8.51 18.11 20.51
CA PRO A 148 9.55 17.74 21.46
C PRO A 148 10.79 17.16 20.76
N ALA A 149 11.98 17.44 21.31
CA ALA A 149 13.25 16.98 20.73
C ALA A 149 13.34 15.45 20.65
N GLU A 150 12.75 14.76 21.61
CA GLU A 150 12.70 13.30 21.76
C GLU A 150 11.91 12.61 20.65
N ARG A 151 11.05 13.33 19.93
CA ARG A 151 10.15 12.77 18.92
C ARG A 151 10.88 11.90 17.89
N LEU A 152 12.02 12.36 17.38
CA LEU A 152 12.75 11.63 16.34
C LEU A 152 13.30 10.29 16.83
N ASP A 153 13.79 10.26 18.07
CA ASP A 153 14.34 9.03 18.66
C ASP A 153 13.23 8.05 19.03
N VAL A 154 12.09 8.56 19.51
CA VAL A 154 10.89 7.76 19.75
C VAL A 154 10.35 7.18 18.45
N GLU A 155 10.26 7.95 17.37
CA GLU A 155 9.82 7.45 16.05
C GLU A 155 10.74 6.35 15.53
N ARG A 156 12.08 6.49 15.68
CA ARG A 156 13.02 5.40 15.33
C ARG A 156 12.82 4.15 16.19
N ALA A 157 12.56 4.31 17.47
CA ALA A 157 12.27 3.19 18.37
C ALA A 157 10.98 2.47 17.95
N ILE A 158 9.92 3.22 17.60
CA ILE A 158 8.67 2.65 17.11
C ILE A 158 8.90 1.88 15.79
N VAL A 159 9.66 2.45 14.85
CA VAL A 159 10.01 1.79 13.58
C VAL A 159 10.70 0.44 13.82
N ARG A 160 11.61 0.39 14.80
CA ARG A 160 12.32 -0.86 15.16
C ARG A 160 11.42 -1.87 15.85
N ASP A 161 10.62 -1.43 16.84
CA ASP A 161 9.97 -2.29 17.82
C ASP A 161 8.52 -2.71 17.45
N ALA A 162 7.84 -1.96 16.57
CA ALA A 162 6.51 -2.35 16.07
C ALA A 162 6.58 -3.63 15.22
N ASP A 163 5.56 -4.49 15.33
CA ASP A 163 5.46 -5.72 14.54
C ASP A 163 5.17 -5.41 13.06
N ARG A 164 4.35 -4.40 12.80
CA ARG A 164 4.04 -3.87 11.46
C ARG A 164 3.80 -2.36 11.52
N ILE A 165 4.03 -1.72 10.39
CA ILE A 165 3.76 -0.30 10.20
C ILE A 165 2.82 -0.15 9.01
N VAL A 166 1.73 0.58 9.21
CA VAL A 166 0.82 0.96 8.14
C VAL A 166 1.15 2.38 7.72
N ALA A 167 1.73 2.54 6.54
CA ALA A 167 1.94 3.82 5.88
C ALA A 167 0.67 4.23 5.13
N THR A 168 0.32 5.51 5.13
CA THR A 168 -0.88 6.01 4.47
C THR A 168 -0.68 6.31 2.99
N CYS A 169 0.58 6.41 2.54
CA CYS A 169 0.95 6.63 1.15
C CYS A 169 2.35 6.07 0.86
N THR A 170 2.69 6.02 -0.42
CA THR A 170 3.99 5.53 -0.90
C THR A 170 5.15 6.40 -0.40
N ASP A 171 5.00 7.72 -0.38
CA ASP A 171 6.01 8.65 0.12
C ASP A 171 6.32 8.41 1.61
N GLU A 172 5.29 8.20 2.44
CA GLU A 172 5.48 7.84 3.86
C GLU A 172 6.22 6.50 4.00
N ALA A 173 5.91 5.51 3.15
CA ALA A 173 6.61 4.23 3.17
C ALA A 173 8.10 4.38 2.83
N PHE A 174 8.46 5.24 1.86
CA PHE A 174 9.86 5.56 1.56
C PHE A 174 10.57 6.26 2.74
N GLU A 175 9.93 7.24 3.36
CA GLU A 175 10.51 7.92 4.53
C GLU A 175 10.70 6.96 5.72
N LEU A 176 9.78 6.03 5.94
CA LEU A 176 9.91 4.98 6.96
C LEU A 176 11.09 4.04 6.67
N MET A 177 11.30 3.64 5.42
CA MET A 177 12.49 2.85 5.04
C MET A 177 13.79 3.63 5.26
N ARG A 178 13.79 4.94 5.00
CA ARG A 178 14.94 5.83 5.32
C ARG A 178 15.20 5.95 6.83
N LEU A 179 14.16 5.82 7.65
CA LEU A 179 14.28 5.75 9.12
C LEU A 179 14.74 4.38 9.64
N GLY A 180 14.95 3.40 8.75
CA GLY A 180 15.44 2.06 9.08
C GLY A 180 14.35 0.99 9.19
N ALA A 181 13.13 1.25 8.71
CA ALA A 181 12.09 0.22 8.66
C ALA A 181 12.49 -0.91 7.68
N GLU A 182 12.37 -2.15 8.11
CA GLU A 182 12.46 -3.30 7.22
C GLU A 182 11.31 -3.27 6.22
N ARG A 183 11.59 -3.46 4.92
CA ARG A 183 10.57 -3.46 3.85
C ARG A 183 9.38 -4.38 4.15
N GLY A 184 9.64 -5.55 4.72
CA GLY A 184 8.59 -6.53 5.09
C GLY A 184 7.71 -6.13 6.26
N LYS A 185 8.05 -5.05 6.99
CA LYS A 185 7.23 -4.51 8.08
C LYS A 185 6.28 -3.41 7.63
N VAL A 186 6.52 -2.75 6.49
CA VAL A 186 5.76 -1.59 6.02
C VAL A 186 4.70 -2.04 5.02
N HIS A 187 3.46 -1.67 5.28
CA HIS A 187 2.31 -1.92 4.41
C HIS A 187 1.65 -0.59 4.07
N VAL A 188 1.38 -0.34 2.79
CA VAL A 188 0.67 0.86 2.38
C VAL A 188 -0.82 0.58 2.40
N VAL A 189 -1.54 1.27 3.31
CA VAL A 189 -3.01 1.26 3.39
C VAL A 189 -3.47 2.72 3.45
N PRO A 190 -4.10 3.24 2.40
CA PRO A 190 -4.48 4.65 2.34
C PRO A 190 -5.58 4.99 3.35
N CYS A 191 -5.78 6.28 3.60
CA CYS A 191 -7.01 6.73 4.26
C CYS A 191 -8.21 6.57 3.32
N GLY A 192 -9.40 6.52 3.90
CA GLY A 192 -10.64 6.39 3.16
C GLY A 192 -11.45 7.70 3.08
N VAL A 193 -12.52 7.64 2.32
CA VAL A 193 -13.56 8.66 2.22
C VAL A 193 -14.93 8.06 2.45
N ASP A 194 -15.85 8.83 3.04
CA ASP A 194 -17.24 8.46 3.28
C ASP A 194 -18.05 8.64 1.98
N LEU A 195 -18.26 7.55 1.24
CA LEU A 195 -18.93 7.55 -0.07
C LEU A 195 -20.47 7.67 0.04
N GLU A 196 -21.04 7.52 1.22
CA GLU A 196 -22.47 7.80 1.45
C GLU A 196 -22.70 9.31 1.56
N ARG A 197 -21.80 10.02 2.21
CA ARG A 197 -21.84 11.45 2.40
C ARG A 197 -21.31 12.21 1.19
N PHE A 198 -20.13 11.85 0.69
CA PHE A 198 -19.46 12.48 -0.46
C PHE A 198 -19.79 11.69 -1.72
N ARG A 199 -20.70 12.24 -2.52
CA ARG A 199 -21.19 11.62 -3.77
C ARG A 199 -21.48 12.71 -4.80
N PRO A 200 -21.45 12.39 -6.11
CA PRO A 200 -21.67 13.39 -7.15
C PRO A 200 -23.11 13.93 -7.16
N ASP A 201 -24.06 13.12 -6.68
CA ASP A 201 -25.48 13.48 -6.69
C ASP A 201 -25.85 14.28 -5.45
N GLY A 202 -26.67 15.31 -5.64
CA GLY A 202 -27.22 16.13 -4.56
C GLY A 202 -27.16 17.64 -4.85
N PRO A 203 -27.59 18.48 -3.89
CA PRO A 203 -27.58 19.92 -4.07
C PRO A 203 -26.17 20.47 -4.18
N ALA A 204 -26.02 21.59 -4.93
CA ALA A 204 -24.81 22.39 -5.02
C ALA A 204 -25.10 23.80 -4.51
N GLU A 205 -24.13 24.42 -3.84
CA GLU A 205 -24.23 25.80 -3.37
C GLU A 205 -24.28 26.79 -4.55
N PRO A 206 -25.06 27.90 -4.46
CA PRO A 206 -25.07 28.96 -5.46
C PRO A 206 -23.66 29.55 -5.66
N ARG A 207 -23.32 29.90 -6.90
CA ARG A 207 -22.04 30.52 -7.26
C ARG A 207 -22.18 32.04 -7.33
N GLY A 208 -21.12 32.74 -6.92
CA GLY A 208 -21.02 34.19 -7.05
C GLY A 208 -20.47 34.66 -8.40
N ARG A 209 -19.69 33.77 -9.08
CA ARG A 209 -19.06 34.03 -10.37
C ARG A 209 -19.18 32.86 -11.34
N ARG A 210 -18.75 33.05 -12.58
CA ARG A 210 -18.78 32.01 -13.63
C ARG A 210 -18.05 30.76 -13.20
N HIS A 211 -16.86 30.91 -12.62
CA HIS A 211 -16.04 29.80 -12.12
C HIS A 211 -15.81 29.90 -10.62
N ARG A 212 -15.76 28.76 -9.97
CA ARG A 212 -15.43 28.63 -8.56
C ARG A 212 -14.33 27.60 -8.38
N ILE A 213 -13.23 28.01 -7.75
CA ILE A 213 -12.26 27.09 -7.16
C ILE A 213 -12.47 27.06 -5.65
N LEU A 214 -12.39 25.87 -5.08
CA LEU A 214 -12.60 25.66 -3.65
C LEU A 214 -11.32 25.21 -2.98
N TYR A 215 -11.02 25.79 -1.84
CA TYR A 215 -10.04 25.27 -0.89
C TYR A 215 -10.78 24.81 0.38
N THR A 216 -10.40 23.62 0.89
CA THR A 216 -10.89 23.18 2.20
C THR A 216 -9.74 22.74 3.11
N GLY A 217 -9.75 23.18 4.38
CA GLY A 217 -8.73 22.81 5.35
C GLY A 217 -8.38 23.90 6.35
N ARG A 218 -7.34 23.67 7.15
CA ARG A 218 -6.88 24.63 8.16
C ARG A 218 -6.27 25.85 7.49
N LEU A 219 -6.52 27.03 8.08
CA LEU A 219 -5.86 28.28 7.70
C LEU A 219 -4.48 28.33 8.34
N VAL A 220 -3.48 27.83 7.61
CA VAL A 220 -2.06 27.91 8.00
C VAL A 220 -1.21 28.07 6.74
N GLU A 221 -0.16 28.86 6.80
CA GLU A 221 0.65 29.27 5.64
C GLU A 221 1.13 28.09 4.78
N ARG A 222 1.62 27.01 5.43
CA ARG A 222 2.13 25.81 4.73
C ARG A 222 1.09 25.09 3.87
N LYS A 223 -0.20 25.40 4.02
CA LYS A 223 -1.27 24.85 3.17
C LYS A 223 -1.39 25.57 1.83
N GLY A 224 -0.62 26.65 1.62
CA GLY A 224 -0.43 27.26 0.32
C GLY A 224 -1.59 28.12 -0.19
N ILE A 225 -2.54 28.52 0.67
CA ILE A 225 -3.69 29.36 0.27
C ILE A 225 -3.21 30.67 -0.34
N GLY A 226 -2.12 31.25 0.19
CA GLY A 226 -1.51 32.45 -0.36
C GLY A 226 -1.08 32.29 -1.84
N ASN A 227 -0.57 31.11 -2.23
CA ASN A 227 -0.23 30.84 -3.63
C ASN A 227 -1.47 30.82 -4.53
N VAL A 228 -2.62 30.32 -4.00
CA VAL A 228 -3.89 30.32 -4.75
C VAL A 228 -4.38 31.75 -4.96
N ILE A 229 -4.31 32.59 -3.92
CA ILE A 229 -4.68 34.02 -4.01
C ILE A 229 -3.81 34.74 -5.03
N SER A 230 -2.49 34.55 -5.01
CA SER A 230 -1.58 35.15 -6.00
C SER A 230 -1.87 34.65 -7.42
N ALA A 231 -2.19 33.37 -7.59
CA ALA A 231 -2.55 32.80 -8.88
C ALA A 231 -3.87 33.38 -9.44
N LEU A 232 -4.82 33.74 -8.55
CA LEU A 232 -6.14 34.23 -8.91
C LEU A 232 -6.09 35.57 -9.71
N GLU A 233 -5.04 36.35 -9.53
CA GLU A 233 -4.80 37.59 -10.33
C GLU A 233 -4.83 37.30 -11.84
N SER A 234 -4.25 36.19 -12.26
CA SER A 234 -4.18 35.75 -13.66
C SER A 234 -5.33 34.83 -14.10
N VAL A 235 -6.35 34.60 -13.24
CA VAL A 235 -7.51 33.77 -13.55
C VAL A 235 -8.79 34.62 -13.44
N PRO A 236 -9.20 35.29 -14.50
CA PRO A 236 -10.38 36.15 -14.47
C PRO A 236 -11.67 35.34 -14.31
N GLU A 237 -12.76 36.04 -13.93
CA GLU A 237 -14.11 35.43 -13.73
C GLU A 237 -14.19 34.23 -12.76
N CYS A 238 -13.13 34.03 -11.97
CA CYS A 238 -13.05 32.96 -10.99
C CYS A 238 -13.10 33.53 -9.58
N GLU A 239 -13.89 32.90 -8.70
CA GLU A 239 -13.88 33.14 -7.26
C GLU A 239 -13.10 32.00 -6.55
N LEU A 240 -12.39 32.35 -5.50
CA LEU A 240 -11.80 31.42 -4.55
C LEU A 240 -12.68 31.39 -3.29
N VAL A 241 -13.26 30.23 -3.01
CA VAL A 241 -13.96 29.98 -1.75
C VAL A 241 -13.04 29.17 -0.84
N VAL A 242 -12.84 29.67 0.39
CA VAL A 242 -11.97 29.05 1.40
C VAL A 242 -12.85 28.60 2.56
N ALA A 243 -12.99 27.28 2.71
CA ALA A 243 -13.76 26.64 3.77
C ALA A 243 -12.82 26.01 4.80
N GLY A 244 -12.92 26.46 6.05
CA GLY A 244 -12.13 25.94 7.18
C GLY A 244 -11.47 27.03 8.02
N GLY A 245 -10.68 26.62 8.98
CA GLY A 245 -10.12 27.51 9.97
C GLY A 245 -11.06 27.74 11.18
N PRO A 246 -11.02 28.94 11.82
CA PRO A 246 -11.88 29.27 12.95
C PRO A 246 -13.36 29.41 12.54
N SER A 247 -14.24 29.65 13.51
CA SER A 247 -15.63 29.97 13.19
C SER A 247 -15.73 31.26 12.38
N ARG A 248 -16.86 31.47 11.71
CA ARG A 248 -17.07 32.64 10.86
C ARG A 248 -16.88 33.96 11.63
N GLU A 249 -17.36 33.99 12.87
CA GLU A 249 -17.26 35.16 13.76
C GLU A 249 -15.80 35.45 14.17
N ALA A 250 -15.00 34.42 14.32
CA ALA A 250 -13.60 34.54 14.72
C ALA A 250 -12.63 34.85 13.55
N LEU A 251 -13.09 34.83 12.30
CA LEU A 251 -12.26 35.13 11.12
C LEU A 251 -11.69 36.56 11.13
N GLU A 252 -12.39 37.52 11.76
CA GLU A 252 -11.94 38.91 11.81
C GLU A 252 -10.72 39.10 12.73
N THR A 253 -10.61 38.26 13.76
CA THR A 253 -9.54 38.31 14.73
C THR A 253 -8.42 37.32 14.43
N ASP A 254 -8.66 36.35 13.56
CA ASP A 254 -7.68 35.33 13.20
C ASP A 254 -6.49 35.93 12.40
N PRO A 255 -5.24 35.73 12.85
CA PRO A 255 -4.07 36.31 12.20
C PRO A 255 -3.87 35.87 10.74
N GLU A 256 -4.11 34.57 10.45
CA GLU A 256 -3.92 34.06 9.10
C GLU A 256 -5.03 34.52 8.16
N ALA A 257 -6.28 34.59 8.63
CA ALA A 257 -7.38 35.13 7.83
C ALA A 257 -7.12 36.59 7.46
N ARG A 258 -6.61 37.41 8.42
CA ARG A 258 -6.21 38.81 8.14
C ARG A 258 -5.06 38.89 7.14
N ARG A 259 -4.06 38.03 7.27
CA ARG A 259 -2.93 37.95 6.33
C ARG A 259 -3.41 37.62 4.90
N LEU A 260 -4.34 36.66 4.76
CA LEU A 260 -4.89 36.24 3.49
C LEU A 260 -5.75 37.33 2.84
N ARG A 261 -6.57 38.07 3.59
CA ARG A 261 -7.31 39.23 3.10
C ARG A 261 -6.38 40.32 2.59
N ALA A 262 -5.39 40.70 3.41
CA ALA A 262 -4.41 41.71 2.99
C ALA A 262 -3.61 41.27 1.75
N LEU A 263 -3.38 39.98 1.56
CA LEU A 263 -2.76 39.43 0.35
C LEU A 263 -3.70 39.57 -0.84
N ALA A 264 -4.98 39.24 -0.68
CA ALA A 264 -5.98 39.37 -1.75
C ALA A 264 -6.16 40.84 -2.20
N ASP A 265 -6.15 41.77 -1.26
CA ASP A 265 -6.24 43.22 -1.57
C ASP A 265 -4.99 43.69 -2.35
N ARG A 266 -3.78 43.26 -1.95
CA ARG A 266 -2.55 43.60 -2.70
C ARG A 266 -2.54 43.09 -4.14
N HIS A 267 -3.15 41.90 -4.37
CA HIS A 267 -3.30 41.36 -5.74
C HIS A 267 -4.54 41.86 -6.49
N GLY A 268 -5.32 42.78 -5.89
CA GLY A 268 -6.55 43.30 -6.49
C GLY A 268 -7.65 42.27 -6.71
N VAL A 269 -7.68 41.20 -5.88
CA VAL A 269 -8.63 40.10 -6.00
C VAL A 269 -9.51 39.94 -4.76
N GLY A 270 -9.52 40.92 -3.85
CA GLY A 270 -10.26 40.86 -2.58
C GLY A 270 -11.74 40.58 -2.74
N ASP A 271 -12.39 41.11 -3.79
CA ASP A 271 -13.80 40.87 -4.11
C ASP A 271 -14.09 39.47 -4.67
N ARG A 272 -13.06 38.69 -4.97
CA ARG A 272 -13.15 37.32 -5.49
C ARG A 272 -12.69 36.23 -4.49
N VAL A 273 -12.25 36.63 -3.29
CA VAL A 273 -11.83 35.71 -2.23
C VAL A 273 -12.85 35.68 -1.10
N VAL A 274 -13.50 34.55 -0.89
CA VAL A 274 -14.54 34.37 0.12
C VAL A 274 -14.03 33.42 1.20
N LEU A 275 -13.81 33.94 2.42
CA LEU A 275 -13.46 33.14 3.60
C LEU A 275 -14.74 32.79 4.35
N LEU A 276 -15.14 31.51 4.34
CA LEU A 276 -16.36 31.02 5.00
C LEU A 276 -16.17 30.71 6.50
N GLY A 277 -14.92 30.49 6.92
CA GLY A 277 -14.66 29.88 8.22
C GLY A 277 -15.00 28.39 8.23
N ARG A 278 -15.22 27.86 9.42
CA ARG A 278 -15.54 26.45 9.61
C ARG A 278 -16.88 26.10 8.94
N VAL A 279 -16.84 25.08 8.06
CA VAL A 279 -18.03 24.50 7.40
C VAL A 279 -18.30 23.12 8.01
N GLY A 280 -19.57 22.83 8.28
CA GLY A 280 -20.02 21.53 8.79
C GLY A 280 -19.76 20.39 7.79
N ARG A 281 -19.55 19.18 8.29
CA ARG A 281 -19.35 18.02 7.40
C ARG A 281 -20.57 17.72 6.52
N ASP A 282 -21.73 18.06 6.99
CA ASP A 282 -22.98 17.80 6.25
C ASP A 282 -23.20 18.84 5.14
N ASP A 283 -22.66 20.05 5.28
CA ASP A 283 -22.75 21.14 4.29
C ASP A 283 -21.61 21.05 3.24
N LEU A 284 -20.48 20.45 3.61
CA LEU A 284 -19.29 20.38 2.76
C LEU A 284 -19.53 19.71 1.39
N PRO A 285 -20.35 18.62 1.26
CA PRO A 285 -20.62 18.01 -0.04
C PRO A 285 -21.33 18.97 -1.02
N ALA A 286 -22.29 19.79 -0.56
CA ALA A 286 -22.96 20.76 -1.39
C ALA A 286 -21.99 21.87 -1.88
N LEU A 287 -21.10 22.30 -1.01
CA LEU A 287 -20.05 23.25 -1.33
C LEU A 287 -19.04 22.66 -2.34
N LEU A 288 -18.61 21.41 -2.16
CA LEU A 288 -17.73 20.71 -3.12
C LEU A 288 -18.38 20.62 -4.49
N ARG A 289 -19.61 20.13 -4.60
CA ARG A 289 -20.34 20.02 -5.88
C ARG A 289 -20.56 21.37 -6.58
N SER A 290 -20.45 22.48 -5.86
CA SER A 290 -20.54 23.81 -6.46
C SER A 290 -19.24 24.27 -7.15
N ALA A 291 -18.11 23.59 -6.92
CA ALA A 291 -16.81 24.00 -7.43
C ALA A 291 -16.50 23.37 -8.80
N ASP A 292 -15.80 24.12 -9.66
CA ASP A 292 -15.22 23.61 -10.91
C ASP A 292 -13.95 22.81 -10.66
N ALA A 293 -13.21 23.14 -9.58
CA ALA A 293 -12.06 22.38 -9.11
C ALA A 293 -11.82 22.60 -7.61
N LEU A 294 -11.35 21.57 -6.92
CA LEU A 294 -10.70 21.72 -5.62
C LEU A 294 -9.23 22.07 -5.83
N VAL A 295 -8.73 23.08 -5.11
CA VAL A 295 -7.31 23.45 -5.12
C VAL A 295 -6.69 23.15 -3.77
N THR A 296 -5.65 22.30 -3.76
CA THR A 296 -4.87 21.97 -2.57
C THR A 296 -3.38 21.98 -2.91
N VAL A 297 -2.68 23.05 -2.52
CA VAL A 297 -1.28 23.30 -2.92
C VAL A 297 -0.35 23.49 -1.72
N PRO A 298 -0.37 22.53 -0.75
CA PRO A 298 0.50 22.61 0.41
C PRO A 298 1.97 22.42 0.03
N TRP A 299 2.85 22.81 0.94
CA TRP A 299 4.29 22.53 0.83
C TRP A 299 4.60 21.06 1.03
N TYR A 300 3.80 20.40 1.86
CA TYR A 300 3.78 18.97 2.10
C TYR A 300 2.42 18.54 2.67
N GLU A 301 1.95 17.36 2.25
CA GLU A 301 0.71 16.73 2.75
C GLU A 301 0.97 15.24 2.99
N PRO A 302 0.83 14.73 4.22
CA PRO A 302 1.05 13.31 4.49
C PRO A 302 0.15 12.38 3.67
N PHE A 303 -1.13 12.73 3.53
CA PHE A 303 -2.07 11.93 2.75
C PHE A 303 -3.02 12.77 1.90
N GLY A 304 -3.84 13.64 2.50
CA GLY A 304 -4.83 14.47 1.79
C GLY A 304 -6.21 13.82 1.67
N ILE A 305 -7.00 13.86 2.75
CA ILE A 305 -8.40 13.37 2.72
C ILE A 305 -9.28 14.27 1.83
N THR A 306 -9.07 15.57 1.87
CA THR A 306 -9.87 16.56 1.13
C THR A 306 -9.92 16.32 -0.39
N PRO A 307 -8.82 15.99 -1.07
CA PRO A 307 -8.85 15.55 -2.46
C PRO A 307 -9.80 14.36 -2.71
N LEU A 308 -9.82 13.39 -1.80
CA LEU A 308 -10.73 12.24 -1.93
C LEU A 308 -12.20 12.66 -1.79
N GLU A 309 -12.51 13.58 -0.86
CA GLU A 309 -13.85 14.13 -0.67
C GLU A 309 -14.34 14.87 -1.92
N ALA A 310 -13.45 15.64 -2.56
CA ALA A 310 -13.75 16.33 -3.83
C ALA A 310 -13.96 15.35 -4.99
N MET A 311 -13.03 14.41 -5.18
CA MET A 311 -13.14 13.39 -6.22
C MET A 311 -14.40 12.53 -6.04
N ALA A 312 -14.77 12.19 -4.81
CA ALA A 312 -16.01 11.45 -4.52
C ALA A 312 -17.26 12.25 -4.89
N CYS A 313 -17.19 13.59 -4.83
CA CYS A 313 -18.23 14.49 -5.30
C CYS A 313 -18.17 14.78 -6.82
N GLY A 314 -17.26 14.16 -7.56
CA GLY A 314 -17.10 14.37 -9.01
C GLY A 314 -16.36 15.66 -9.38
N VAL A 315 -15.59 16.24 -8.45
CA VAL A 315 -14.85 17.49 -8.63
C VAL A 315 -13.38 17.18 -8.88
N PRO A 316 -12.79 17.64 -10.00
CA PRO A 316 -11.37 17.45 -10.28
C PRO A 316 -10.49 18.22 -9.29
N VAL A 317 -9.27 17.75 -9.08
CA VAL A 317 -8.36 18.31 -8.08
C VAL A 317 -7.13 18.91 -8.74
N VAL A 318 -6.79 20.16 -8.39
CA VAL A 318 -5.47 20.74 -8.68
C VAL A 318 -4.64 20.69 -7.39
N ALA A 319 -3.58 19.90 -7.39
CA ALA A 319 -2.79 19.59 -6.21
C ALA A 319 -1.31 19.84 -6.39
N SER A 320 -0.59 20.19 -5.33
CA SER A 320 0.89 20.11 -5.34
C SER A 320 1.34 18.67 -5.51
N ALA A 321 2.38 18.45 -6.31
CA ALA A 321 3.05 17.14 -6.46
C ALA A 321 3.92 16.84 -5.22
N VAL A 322 3.31 16.60 -4.05
CA VAL A 322 4.00 16.38 -2.77
C VAL A 322 3.31 15.31 -1.92
N GLY A 323 4.11 14.49 -1.24
CA GLY A 323 3.62 13.51 -0.27
C GLY A 323 2.51 12.63 -0.82
N GLY A 324 1.48 12.36 -0.02
CA GLY A 324 0.35 11.51 -0.39
C GLY A 324 -0.55 12.08 -1.50
N LEU A 325 -0.39 13.36 -1.89
CA LEU A 325 -1.14 13.92 -3.02
C LEU A 325 -0.76 13.28 -4.35
N ILE A 326 0.48 12.78 -4.48
CA ILE A 326 0.95 12.07 -5.67
C ILE A 326 0.20 10.74 -5.83
N ASP A 327 -0.10 10.06 -4.73
CA ASP A 327 -0.84 8.79 -4.76
C ASP A 327 -2.35 9.02 -4.93
N THR A 328 -2.91 10.07 -4.32
CA THR A 328 -4.36 10.30 -4.32
C THR A 328 -4.85 10.87 -5.63
N VAL A 329 -4.15 11.85 -6.20
CA VAL A 329 -4.50 12.51 -7.46
C VAL A 329 -3.61 11.96 -8.58
N VAL A 330 -4.22 11.49 -9.66
CA VAL A 330 -3.49 11.02 -10.86
C VAL A 330 -3.48 12.15 -11.86
N ASP A 331 -2.27 12.67 -12.17
CA ASP A 331 -2.09 13.81 -13.08
C ASP A 331 -2.67 13.52 -14.48
N GLY A 332 -3.48 14.44 -14.98
CA GLY A 332 -4.19 14.32 -16.26
C GLY A 332 -5.43 13.42 -16.22
N VAL A 333 -5.64 12.61 -15.17
CA VAL A 333 -6.75 11.63 -15.11
C VAL A 333 -7.82 12.01 -14.08
N THR A 334 -7.43 12.30 -12.82
CA THR A 334 -8.39 12.71 -11.77
C THR A 334 -8.20 14.15 -11.32
N GLY A 335 -7.25 14.83 -11.94
CA GLY A 335 -6.89 16.22 -11.65
C GLY A 335 -5.56 16.59 -12.28
N ARG A 336 -4.92 17.63 -11.78
CA ARG A 336 -3.65 18.13 -12.28
C ARG A 336 -2.66 18.37 -11.14
N HIS A 337 -1.39 18.06 -11.39
CA HIS A 337 -0.31 18.38 -10.48
C HIS A 337 0.39 19.70 -10.83
N VAL A 338 0.79 20.42 -9.80
CA VAL A 338 1.61 21.64 -9.91
C VAL A 338 2.80 21.56 -8.95
N PRO A 339 3.93 22.22 -9.24
CA PRO A 339 4.99 22.39 -8.27
C PRO A 339 4.50 23.14 -7.03
N PRO A 340 4.97 22.77 -5.81
CA PRO A 340 4.66 23.57 -4.62
C PRO A 340 5.28 24.97 -4.71
N ARG A 341 4.63 25.99 -4.13
CA ARG A 341 5.09 27.37 -4.09
C ARG A 341 5.30 28.04 -5.47
N ASP A 342 4.58 27.59 -6.48
CA ASP A 342 4.63 28.16 -7.82
C ASP A 342 3.25 28.72 -8.25
N PRO A 343 2.91 29.96 -7.89
CA PRO A 343 1.63 30.57 -8.23
C PRO A 343 1.46 30.82 -9.74
N VAL A 344 2.56 31.00 -10.48
CA VAL A 344 2.52 31.23 -11.94
C VAL A 344 2.10 29.96 -12.66
N ARG A 345 2.73 28.82 -12.33
CA ARG A 345 2.32 27.54 -12.89
C ARG A 345 0.92 27.14 -12.45
N LEU A 346 0.56 27.40 -11.19
CA LEU A 346 -0.80 27.18 -10.68
C LEU A 346 -1.83 27.97 -11.50
N ALA A 347 -1.60 29.26 -11.77
CA ALA A 347 -2.48 30.09 -12.58
C ALA A 347 -2.66 29.55 -14.01
N SER A 348 -1.57 29.10 -14.65
CA SER A 348 -1.64 28.47 -15.96
C SER A 348 -2.53 27.22 -15.95
N VAL A 349 -2.28 26.29 -15.00
CA VAL A 349 -3.05 25.04 -14.89
C VAL A 349 -4.52 25.32 -14.56
N LEU A 350 -4.81 26.31 -13.71
CA LEU A 350 -6.19 26.68 -13.40
C LEU A 350 -6.92 27.23 -14.63
N ARG A 351 -6.29 28.07 -15.46
CA ARG A 351 -6.90 28.53 -16.71
C ARG A 351 -7.22 27.37 -17.65
N ASP A 352 -6.26 26.45 -17.82
CA ASP A 352 -6.44 25.27 -18.67
C ASP A 352 -7.61 24.41 -18.19
N VAL A 353 -7.66 24.10 -16.88
CA VAL A 353 -8.73 23.31 -16.25
C VAL A 353 -10.08 24.03 -16.35
N LEU A 354 -10.16 25.33 -16.12
CA LEU A 354 -11.42 26.06 -16.14
C LEU A 354 -11.94 26.28 -17.58
N ALA A 355 -11.07 26.35 -18.59
CA ALA A 355 -11.46 26.46 -19.98
C ALA A 355 -11.98 25.15 -20.58
N ASP A 356 -11.56 24.00 -20.06
CA ASP A 356 -11.91 22.65 -20.57
C ASP A 356 -13.03 22.03 -19.71
N GLU A 357 -14.29 22.27 -20.11
CA GLU A 357 -15.46 21.75 -19.39
C GLU A 357 -15.58 20.23 -19.54
N ASP A 358 -15.33 19.69 -20.73
CA ASP A 358 -15.41 18.25 -21.00
C ASP A 358 -14.32 17.50 -20.24
N GLY A 359 -13.09 18.01 -20.23
CA GLY A 359 -11.99 17.43 -19.47
C GLY A 359 -12.24 17.48 -17.95
N ARG A 360 -12.83 18.56 -17.43
CA ARG A 360 -13.26 18.60 -16.01
C ARG A 360 -14.29 17.52 -15.69
N ALA A 361 -15.28 17.34 -16.55
CA ALA A 361 -16.31 16.32 -16.37
C ALA A 361 -15.72 14.89 -16.43
N GLU A 362 -14.76 14.66 -17.34
CA GLU A 362 -14.05 13.38 -17.44
C GLU A 362 -13.20 13.10 -16.19
N GLN A 363 -12.39 14.06 -15.76
CA GLN A 363 -11.58 13.95 -14.54
C GLN A 363 -12.45 13.76 -13.30
N GLY A 364 -13.60 14.41 -13.21
CA GLY A 364 -14.59 14.23 -12.16
C GLY A 364 -15.12 12.78 -12.12
N ARG A 365 -15.52 12.23 -13.28
CA ARG A 365 -15.98 10.82 -13.38
C ARG A 365 -14.86 9.83 -12.99
N ALA A 366 -13.65 10.06 -13.46
CA ALA A 366 -12.49 9.24 -13.11
C ALA A 366 -12.20 9.31 -11.60
N GLY A 367 -12.33 10.49 -10.99
CA GLY A 367 -12.21 10.69 -9.55
C GLY A 367 -13.22 9.88 -8.74
N VAL A 368 -14.49 9.89 -9.14
CA VAL A 368 -15.54 9.07 -8.49
C VAL A 368 -15.23 7.57 -8.59
N LEU A 369 -14.82 7.12 -9.77
CA LEU A 369 -14.47 5.71 -9.97
C LEU A 369 -13.29 5.31 -9.07
N ARG A 370 -12.21 6.10 -9.06
CA ARG A 370 -11.02 5.86 -8.25
C ARG A 370 -11.32 5.82 -6.76
N THR A 371 -12.14 6.75 -6.24
CA THR A 371 -12.49 6.79 -4.82
C THR A 371 -13.30 5.55 -4.42
N ARG A 372 -14.23 5.11 -5.23
CA ARG A 372 -15.00 3.88 -5.01
C ARG A 372 -14.13 2.61 -5.06
N GLN A 373 -13.16 2.58 -5.95
CA GLN A 373 -12.30 1.41 -6.11
C GLN A 373 -11.23 1.26 -5.04
N LEU A 374 -10.66 2.36 -4.54
CA LEU A 374 -9.45 2.32 -3.72
C LEU A 374 -9.62 2.91 -2.32
N TYR A 375 -10.54 3.86 -2.13
CA TYR A 375 -10.59 4.71 -0.92
C TYR A 375 -11.89 4.59 -0.13
N ASP A 376 -12.71 3.58 -0.42
CA ASP A 376 -13.85 3.24 0.44
C ASP A 376 -13.36 2.76 1.81
N TRP A 377 -13.93 3.26 2.90
CA TRP A 377 -13.56 2.85 4.26
C TRP A 377 -13.71 1.36 4.51
N ASP A 378 -14.63 0.68 3.84
CA ASP A 378 -14.76 -0.77 3.96
C ASP A 378 -13.57 -1.52 3.35
N ARG A 379 -12.99 -1.03 2.26
CA ARG A 379 -11.74 -1.56 1.68
C ARG A 379 -10.53 -1.26 2.56
N VAL A 380 -10.45 -0.04 3.09
CA VAL A 380 -9.39 0.34 4.03
C VAL A 380 -9.42 -0.54 5.28
N ALA A 381 -10.61 -0.77 5.84
CA ALA A 381 -10.77 -1.66 7.00
C ALA A 381 -10.40 -3.11 6.68
N LEU A 382 -10.72 -3.60 5.47
CA LEU A 382 -10.32 -4.94 5.02
C LEU A 382 -8.79 -5.05 4.89
N ALA A 383 -8.16 -4.12 4.18
CA ALA A 383 -6.71 -4.12 4.02
C ALA A 383 -5.97 -4.01 5.37
N THR A 384 -6.47 -3.17 6.29
CA THR A 384 -5.93 -3.07 7.64
C THR A 384 -6.13 -4.38 8.43
N ARG A 385 -7.28 -5.03 8.28
CA ARG A 385 -7.57 -6.32 8.90
C ARG A 385 -6.60 -7.40 8.42
N ASP A 386 -6.27 -7.43 7.13
CA ASP A 386 -5.29 -8.38 6.58
C ASP A 386 -3.90 -8.19 7.21
N VAL A 387 -3.48 -6.95 7.49
CA VAL A 387 -2.25 -6.69 8.25
C VAL A 387 -2.33 -7.25 9.66
N TYR A 388 -3.48 -7.11 10.35
CA TYR A 388 -3.66 -7.66 11.70
C TYR A 388 -3.65 -9.18 11.70
N ASP A 389 -4.31 -9.82 10.75
CA ASP A 389 -4.36 -11.28 10.65
C ASP A 389 -2.94 -11.85 10.44
N GLN A 390 -2.11 -11.23 9.59
CA GLN A 390 -0.71 -11.62 9.40
C GLN A 390 0.10 -11.53 10.72
N VAL A 391 -0.09 -10.47 11.50
CA VAL A 391 0.64 -10.25 12.76
C VAL A 391 0.20 -11.27 13.82
N VAL A 392 -1.12 -11.45 13.98
CA VAL A 392 -1.68 -12.40 14.98
C VAL A 392 -1.27 -13.82 14.65
N VAL A 393 -1.34 -14.24 13.39
CA VAL A 393 -0.92 -15.59 12.95
C VAL A 393 0.59 -15.78 13.19
N ARG A 394 1.41 -14.79 12.83
CA ARG A 394 2.87 -14.85 13.06
C ARG A 394 3.20 -14.99 14.54
N ARG A 395 2.55 -14.21 15.42
CA ARG A 395 2.78 -14.29 16.88
C ARG A 395 2.28 -15.59 17.47
N ARG A 396 1.14 -16.12 17.04
CA ARG A 396 0.67 -17.45 17.48
C ARG A 396 1.66 -18.54 17.07
N ARG A 397 2.24 -18.47 15.88
CA ARG A 397 3.32 -19.37 15.44
C ARG A 397 4.59 -19.19 16.27
N THR A 398 5.01 -17.94 16.59
CA THR A 398 6.22 -17.70 17.42
C THR A 398 6.01 -17.99 18.89
N ALA A 399 4.84 -17.81 19.47
CA ALA A 399 4.53 -18.20 20.85
C ALA A 399 4.50 -19.73 21.01
N GLY A 400 3.96 -20.47 20.01
CA GLY A 400 4.12 -21.92 19.90
C GLY A 400 5.58 -22.35 19.69
N SER A 401 6.39 -21.54 19.01
CA SER A 401 7.75 -21.86 18.55
C SER A 401 8.86 -21.64 19.58
N ARG A 402 8.63 -20.97 20.72
CA ARG A 402 9.64 -20.95 21.80
C ARG A 402 9.87 -22.33 22.41
N PHE A 403 8.88 -23.22 22.34
CA PHE A 403 9.02 -24.64 22.66
C PHE A 403 9.32 -25.51 21.41
N ALA A 404 8.91 -25.05 20.19
CA ALA A 404 8.95 -25.81 18.94
C ALA A 404 10.20 -25.57 18.06
N ARG A 405 11.05 -24.57 18.33
CA ARG A 405 12.19 -24.22 17.46
C ARG A 405 13.21 -25.35 17.24
N ARG A 406 13.16 -26.40 18.03
CA ARG A 406 13.99 -27.60 17.84
C ARG A 406 13.24 -28.73 17.13
N THR A 407 11.89 -28.68 17.13
CA THR A 407 11.00 -29.66 16.48
C THR A 407 10.70 -29.28 15.03
N ASP A 408 10.52 -27.98 14.70
CA ASP A 408 10.17 -27.54 13.33
C ASP A 408 11.24 -27.88 12.27
N ALA A 409 12.51 -27.71 12.59
CA ALA A 409 13.59 -28.05 11.65
C ALA A 409 13.72 -29.56 11.45
N VAL A 410 13.60 -30.31 12.52
CA VAL A 410 13.63 -31.78 12.46
C VAL A 410 12.41 -32.30 11.72
N GLU A 411 11.23 -31.81 12.03
CA GLU A 411 9.99 -32.16 11.35
C GLU A 411 10.02 -31.79 9.86
N HIS A 412 10.56 -30.63 9.50
CA HIS A 412 10.74 -30.24 8.10
C HIS A 412 11.67 -31.21 7.35
N VAL A 413 12.81 -31.57 7.95
CA VAL A 413 13.75 -32.53 7.36
C VAL A 413 13.11 -33.94 7.23
N GLU A 414 12.32 -34.35 8.22
CA GLU A 414 11.58 -35.62 8.18
C GLU A 414 10.52 -35.60 7.06
N GLN A 415 9.77 -34.50 6.91
CA GLN A 415 8.79 -34.33 5.83
C GLN A 415 9.46 -34.31 4.46
N LEU A 416 10.59 -33.62 4.30
CA LEU A 416 11.37 -33.61 3.07
C LEU A 416 11.89 -35.02 2.75
N ARG A 417 12.40 -35.74 3.74
CA ARG A 417 12.87 -37.12 3.58
C ARG A 417 11.75 -38.05 3.16
N ALA A 418 10.56 -37.92 3.78
CA ALA A 418 9.38 -38.69 3.42
C ALA A 418 8.93 -38.39 1.98
N ALA A 419 8.88 -37.12 1.62
CA ALA A 419 8.51 -36.68 0.28
C ALA A 419 9.51 -37.14 -0.80
N LEU A 420 10.83 -37.11 -0.51
CA LEU A 420 11.86 -37.67 -1.39
C LEU A 420 11.67 -39.19 -1.59
N SER A 421 11.36 -39.93 -0.54
CA SER A 421 11.12 -41.36 -0.65
C SER A 421 9.85 -41.71 -1.42
N ALA A 422 8.79 -40.90 -1.26
CA ALA A 422 7.53 -41.07 -1.98
C ALA A 422 7.63 -40.55 -3.45
N GLY A 423 8.55 -39.64 -3.73
CA GLY A 423 8.71 -38.95 -5.03
C GLY A 423 9.58 -39.71 -6.04
N ALA A 424 9.90 -40.99 -5.81
CA ALA A 424 10.78 -41.76 -6.73
C ALA A 424 10.29 -41.76 -8.18
N ASP A 425 8.98 -41.93 -8.41
CA ASP A 425 8.37 -41.91 -9.74
C ASP A 425 8.47 -40.53 -10.39
N ALA A 426 8.34 -39.44 -9.59
CA ALA A 426 8.52 -38.08 -10.08
C ALA A 426 9.97 -37.80 -10.49
N LEU A 427 10.94 -38.31 -9.76
CA LEU A 427 12.37 -38.20 -10.09
C LEU A 427 12.73 -39.03 -11.32
N ALA A 428 12.20 -40.26 -11.47
CA ALA A 428 12.36 -41.06 -12.67
C ALA A 428 11.80 -40.33 -13.91
N ARG A 429 10.64 -39.68 -13.77
CA ARG A 429 10.08 -38.84 -14.84
C ARG A 429 10.98 -37.63 -15.19
N ALA A 430 11.60 -37.01 -14.19
CA ALA A 430 12.57 -35.92 -14.44
C ALA A 430 13.77 -36.42 -15.27
N GLU A 431 14.27 -37.62 -15.01
CA GLU A 431 15.34 -38.26 -15.78
C GLU A 431 14.89 -38.54 -17.23
N GLU A 432 13.69 -39.10 -17.44
CA GLU A 432 13.09 -39.29 -18.77
C GLU A 432 12.95 -37.96 -19.52
N TRP A 433 12.48 -36.91 -18.84
CA TRP A 433 12.36 -35.57 -19.43
C TRP A 433 13.72 -35.03 -19.86
N GLY A 434 14.77 -35.20 -19.03
CA GLY A 434 16.11 -34.75 -19.35
C GLY A 434 16.63 -35.41 -20.63
N THR A 435 16.49 -36.73 -20.76
CA THR A 435 16.90 -37.49 -21.94
C THR A 435 16.17 -37.02 -23.21
N ARG A 436 14.86 -36.82 -23.13
CA ARG A 436 14.06 -36.32 -24.28
C ARG A 436 14.32 -34.87 -24.61
N LEU A 437 14.58 -34.06 -23.60
CA LEU A 437 14.93 -32.65 -23.77
C LEU A 437 16.27 -32.51 -24.50
N ALA A 438 17.28 -33.30 -24.16
CA ALA A 438 18.56 -33.30 -24.84
C ALA A 438 18.41 -33.45 -26.34
N THR A 439 17.70 -34.48 -26.79
CA THR A 439 17.44 -34.72 -28.24
C THR A 439 16.74 -33.53 -28.90
N ARG A 440 15.71 -32.97 -28.26
CA ARG A 440 14.99 -31.81 -28.82
C ARG A 440 15.86 -30.56 -28.93
N LEU A 441 16.73 -30.33 -27.94
CA LEU A 441 17.63 -29.18 -27.95
C LEU A 441 18.74 -29.34 -29.00
N GLU A 442 19.22 -30.57 -29.25
CA GLU A 442 20.12 -30.88 -30.36
C GLU A 442 19.45 -30.65 -31.74
N ASP A 443 18.17 -30.97 -31.86
CA ASP A 443 17.35 -30.70 -33.06
C ASP A 443 16.99 -29.20 -33.25
N GLY A 444 17.49 -28.33 -32.37
CA GLY A 444 17.32 -26.87 -32.48
C GLY A 444 16.06 -26.32 -31.79
N ALA A 445 15.32 -27.12 -31.02
CA ALA A 445 14.26 -26.63 -30.16
C ALA A 445 14.82 -25.81 -28.95
N ARG A 446 13.95 -25.12 -28.26
CA ARG A 446 14.28 -24.31 -27.07
C ARG A 446 13.44 -24.74 -25.89
N LEU A 447 13.98 -24.52 -24.70
CA LEU A 447 13.23 -24.61 -23.46
C LEU A 447 12.78 -23.21 -23.03
N LEU A 448 11.49 -23.05 -22.74
CA LEU A 448 10.95 -21.90 -22.03
C LEU A 448 10.59 -22.34 -20.61
N ALA A 449 10.91 -21.53 -19.60
CA ALA A 449 10.57 -21.85 -18.22
C ALA A 449 9.82 -20.70 -17.54
N VAL A 450 8.82 -21.04 -16.72
CA VAL A 450 7.95 -20.06 -16.06
C VAL A 450 7.53 -20.51 -14.68
N GLY A 451 7.45 -19.56 -13.74
CA GLY A 451 6.98 -19.76 -12.38
C GLY A 451 6.80 -18.43 -11.65
N ASN A 452 6.25 -18.47 -10.43
CA ASN A 452 6.10 -17.31 -9.56
C ASN A 452 6.90 -17.50 -8.26
N GLY A 453 7.43 -16.42 -7.69
CA GLY A 453 8.11 -16.46 -6.40
C GLY A 453 9.28 -17.46 -6.36
N GLY A 454 9.24 -18.47 -5.47
CA GLY A 454 10.25 -19.52 -5.38
C GLY A 454 10.33 -20.35 -6.67
N SER A 455 9.18 -20.70 -7.26
CA SER A 455 9.14 -21.42 -8.55
C SER A 455 9.69 -20.59 -9.72
N ALA A 456 9.70 -19.24 -9.63
CA ALA A 456 10.41 -18.39 -10.57
C ALA A 456 11.94 -18.56 -10.42
N ALA A 457 12.44 -18.60 -9.19
CA ALA A 457 13.87 -18.84 -8.94
C ALA A 457 14.31 -20.22 -9.47
N GLU A 458 13.48 -21.25 -9.31
CA GLU A 458 13.72 -22.59 -9.85
C GLU A 458 13.71 -22.62 -11.38
N ALA A 459 12.75 -21.94 -12.02
CA ALA A 459 12.71 -21.80 -13.48
C ALA A 459 13.95 -21.06 -14.02
N GLN A 460 14.41 -20.03 -13.31
CA GLN A 460 15.65 -19.32 -13.65
C GLN A 460 16.87 -20.22 -13.46
N HIS A 461 16.91 -21.01 -12.40
CA HIS A 461 17.98 -21.97 -12.16
C HIS A 461 18.06 -23.02 -13.27
N LEU A 462 16.94 -23.65 -13.63
CA LEU A 462 16.87 -24.60 -14.74
C LEU A 462 17.42 -24.01 -16.05
N THR A 463 17.02 -22.80 -16.39
CA THR A 463 17.52 -22.16 -17.62
C THR A 463 19.00 -21.79 -17.55
N ALA A 464 19.49 -21.40 -16.36
CA ALA A 464 20.91 -21.09 -16.14
C ALA A 464 21.79 -22.35 -16.31
N GLU A 465 21.35 -23.49 -15.78
CA GLU A 465 22.06 -24.77 -15.92
C GLU A 465 22.12 -25.21 -17.40
N LEU A 466 21.09 -24.98 -18.18
CA LEU A 466 21.08 -25.34 -19.62
C LEU A 466 21.91 -24.37 -20.48
N VAL A 467 21.84 -23.06 -20.23
CA VAL A 467 22.60 -22.05 -20.98
C VAL A 467 24.08 -22.05 -20.61
N GLY A 468 24.39 -22.24 -19.34
CA GLY A 468 25.77 -22.40 -18.86
C GLY A 468 26.25 -23.84 -19.01
N ARG A 469 26.41 -24.50 -17.89
CA ARG A 469 26.70 -25.94 -17.79
C ARG A 469 26.22 -26.44 -16.44
N PHE A 470 25.81 -27.68 -16.35
CA PHE A 470 25.52 -28.33 -15.07
C PHE A 470 26.80 -28.92 -14.45
N GLU A 471 27.11 -30.18 -14.73
CA GLU A 471 28.31 -30.84 -14.19
C GLU A 471 29.43 -30.99 -15.24
N ARG A 472 29.07 -31.18 -16.50
CA ARG A 472 30.02 -31.45 -17.58
C ARG A 472 30.12 -30.26 -18.52
N ASP A 473 31.29 -30.10 -19.13
CA ASP A 473 31.52 -29.11 -20.17
C ASP A 473 30.80 -29.56 -21.46
N ARG A 474 29.97 -28.68 -22.05
CA ARG A 474 29.20 -28.92 -23.26
C ARG A 474 28.82 -27.62 -23.97
N LEU A 475 28.27 -27.73 -25.16
CA LEU A 475 27.69 -26.57 -25.84
C LEU A 475 26.52 -25.97 -25.04
N ALA A 476 26.42 -24.63 -25.13
CA ALA A 476 25.29 -23.89 -24.55
C ALA A 476 23.97 -24.30 -25.21
N LEU A 477 22.97 -24.63 -24.42
CA LEU A 477 21.65 -25.02 -24.89
C LEU A 477 20.69 -23.84 -24.81
N SER A 478 19.76 -23.75 -25.78
CA SER A 478 18.82 -22.64 -25.83
C SER A 478 17.73 -22.78 -24.78
N ALA A 479 17.77 -21.94 -23.72
CA ALA A 479 16.77 -21.89 -22.67
C ALA A 479 16.44 -20.45 -22.28
N ILE A 480 15.15 -20.14 -22.10
CA ILE A 480 14.65 -18.79 -21.81
C ILE A 480 13.78 -18.82 -20.56
N CYS A 481 14.15 -18.03 -19.55
CA CYS A 481 13.29 -17.80 -18.39
C CYS A 481 12.37 -16.61 -18.66
N LEU A 482 11.05 -16.81 -18.66
CA LEU A 482 10.09 -15.79 -19.09
C LEU A 482 9.92 -14.60 -18.12
N HIS A 483 10.46 -14.67 -16.93
CA HIS A 483 10.50 -13.52 -16.01
C HIS A 483 11.89 -12.85 -15.94
N GLY A 484 12.85 -13.30 -16.73
CA GLY A 484 14.21 -12.76 -16.74
C GLY A 484 14.29 -11.35 -17.30
N ASP A 485 13.50 -11.02 -18.33
CA ASP A 485 13.36 -9.66 -18.83
C ASP A 485 12.31 -8.90 -18.04
N THR A 486 12.78 -8.14 -17.05
CA THR A 486 11.92 -7.35 -16.16
C THR A 486 11.20 -6.22 -16.88
N SER A 487 11.76 -5.67 -17.96
CA SER A 487 11.13 -4.62 -18.76
C SER A 487 9.91 -5.15 -19.49
N SER A 488 10.04 -6.27 -20.19
CA SER A 488 8.91 -6.93 -20.86
C SER A 488 7.85 -7.37 -19.86
N LEU A 489 8.27 -7.98 -18.73
CA LEU A 489 7.35 -8.43 -17.69
C LEU A 489 6.51 -7.30 -17.12
N THR A 490 7.14 -6.17 -16.77
CA THR A 490 6.45 -5.02 -16.17
C THR A 490 5.59 -4.27 -17.16
N ALA A 491 6.02 -4.11 -18.41
CA ALA A 491 5.24 -3.49 -19.46
C ALA A 491 3.96 -4.31 -19.75
N ILE A 492 4.10 -5.63 -19.96
CA ILE A 492 2.93 -6.49 -20.21
C ILE A 492 1.98 -6.48 -18.99
N ALA A 493 2.50 -6.55 -17.76
CA ALA A 493 1.68 -6.50 -16.57
C ALA A 493 0.91 -5.18 -16.43
N ASN A 494 1.51 -4.06 -16.83
CA ASN A 494 0.87 -2.75 -16.82
C ASN A 494 -0.21 -2.60 -17.90
N ASP A 495 0.06 -3.04 -19.13
CA ASP A 495 -0.77 -2.78 -20.27
C ASP A 495 -1.88 -3.83 -20.48
N PHE A 496 -1.63 -5.08 -20.08
CA PHE A 496 -2.51 -6.23 -20.34
C PHE A 496 -2.91 -7.00 -19.07
N GLY A 497 -2.37 -6.64 -17.93
CA GLY A 497 -2.56 -7.34 -16.65
C GLY A 497 -1.52 -8.42 -16.39
N ILE A 498 -1.30 -8.72 -15.10
CA ILE A 498 -0.29 -9.69 -14.64
C ILE A 498 -0.58 -11.13 -15.14
N GLU A 499 -1.82 -11.44 -15.46
CA GLU A 499 -2.21 -12.75 -15.94
C GLU A 499 -1.65 -13.03 -17.34
N GLU A 500 -1.48 -12.00 -18.16
CA GLU A 500 -0.93 -12.08 -19.52
C GLU A 500 0.61 -12.01 -19.55
N ALA A 501 1.26 -11.77 -18.41
CA ALA A 501 2.69 -11.48 -18.32
C ALA A 501 3.58 -12.56 -18.94
N PHE A 502 3.20 -13.83 -18.83
CA PHE A 502 3.94 -14.94 -19.40
C PHE A 502 3.36 -15.42 -20.74
N ALA A 503 2.03 -15.41 -20.90
CA ALA A 503 1.37 -15.87 -22.13
C ALA A 503 1.85 -15.08 -23.35
N ARG A 504 1.94 -13.75 -23.25
CA ARG A 504 2.43 -12.92 -24.35
C ARG A 504 3.88 -13.21 -24.71
N GLN A 505 4.73 -13.52 -23.76
CA GLN A 505 6.13 -13.89 -24.00
C GLN A 505 6.23 -15.29 -24.63
N VAL A 506 5.36 -16.24 -24.24
CA VAL A 506 5.23 -17.53 -24.93
C VAL A 506 4.86 -17.32 -26.41
N VAL A 507 3.88 -16.45 -26.69
CA VAL A 507 3.48 -16.13 -28.07
C VAL A 507 4.62 -15.50 -28.87
N ALA A 508 5.44 -14.63 -28.23
CA ALA A 508 6.56 -13.95 -28.89
C ALA A 508 7.75 -14.89 -29.18
N HIS A 509 8.09 -15.74 -28.22
CA HIS A 509 9.32 -16.53 -28.25
C HIS A 509 9.09 -18.00 -28.66
N GLY A 510 7.95 -18.57 -28.31
CA GLY A 510 7.64 -19.99 -28.53
C GLY A 510 7.43 -20.35 -29.98
N ARG A 511 7.98 -21.48 -30.40
CA ARG A 511 7.87 -22.08 -31.74
C ARG A 511 7.37 -23.52 -31.64
N PRO A 512 6.70 -24.03 -32.66
CA PRO A 512 6.34 -25.44 -32.68
C PRO A 512 7.56 -26.35 -32.48
N GLY A 513 7.44 -27.32 -31.58
CA GLY A 513 8.53 -28.22 -31.19
C GLY A 513 9.33 -27.80 -29.95
N ASP A 514 9.26 -26.53 -29.52
CA ASP A 514 9.84 -26.07 -28.27
C ASP A 514 9.15 -26.73 -27.06
N VAL A 515 9.77 -26.63 -25.87
CA VAL A 515 9.24 -27.14 -24.60
C VAL A 515 8.97 -25.99 -23.64
N LEU A 516 7.78 -25.94 -23.04
CA LEU A 516 7.51 -25.09 -21.89
C LEU A 516 7.54 -25.92 -20.61
N VAL A 517 8.40 -25.57 -19.65
CA VAL A 517 8.35 -26.08 -18.28
C VAL A 517 7.64 -25.07 -17.38
N ALA A 518 6.47 -25.44 -16.88
CA ALA A 518 5.62 -24.61 -16.04
C ALA A 518 5.67 -25.07 -14.59
N LEU A 519 6.21 -24.22 -13.69
CA LEU A 519 6.39 -24.53 -12.28
C LEU A 519 5.33 -23.81 -11.43
N SER A 520 4.56 -24.56 -10.64
CA SER A 520 3.58 -23.99 -9.71
C SER A 520 3.25 -24.96 -8.58
N THR A 521 3.64 -24.68 -7.36
CA THR A 521 3.36 -25.54 -6.19
C THR A 521 1.86 -25.75 -5.94
N SER A 522 1.01 -24.80 -6.31
CA SER A 522 -0.44 -24.91 -6.16
C SER A 522 -1.14 -25.44 -7.43
N GLY A 523 -0.48 -25.39 -8.57
CA GLY A 523 -1.07 -25.65 -9.89
C GLY A 523 -2.23 -24.72 -10.28
N ARG A 524 -2.41 -23.57 -9.59
CA ARG A 524 -3.58 -22.67 -9.73
C ARG A 524 -3.22 -21.23 -10.14
N SER A 525 -1.95 -20.93 -10.37
CA SER A 525 -1.48 -19.57 -10.72
C SER A 525 -2.02 -19.12 -12.08
N PRO A 526 -2.86 -18.07 -12.16
CA PRO A 526 -3.55 -17.68 -13.41
C PRO A 526 -2.61 -17.39 -14.57
N ASN A 527 -1.49 -16.66 -14.32
CA ASN A 527 -0.48 -16.34 -15.33
C ASN A 527 0.29 -17.57 -15.84
N VAL A 528 0.54 -18.57 -14.98
CA VAL A 528 1.17 -19.84 -15.38
C VAL A 528 0.20 -20.68 -16.21
N LEU A 529 -1.08 -20.71 -15.84
CA LEU A 529 -2.13 -21.37 -16.62
C LEU A 529 -2.32 -20.71 -18.00
N ALA A 530 -2.28 -19.38 -18.06
CA ALA A 530 -2.35 -18.64 -19.33
C ALA A 530 -1.15 -18.96 -20.23
N ALA A 531 0.07 -19.01 -19.67
CA ALA A 531 1.27 -19.41 -20.40
C ALA A 531 1.17 -20.85 -20.96
N ALA A 532 0.68 -21.79 -20.15
CA ALA A 532 0.51 -23.19 -20.59
C ALA A 532 -0.50 -23.31 -21.74
N ARG A 533 -1.63 -22.58 -21.70
CA ARG A 533 -2.59 -22.53 -22.82
C ARG A 533 -1.95 -21.95 -24.08
N ALA A 534 -1.28 -20.80 -23.96
CA ALA A 534 -0.62 -20.16 -25.08
C ALA A 534 0.47 -21.05 -25.70
N ALA A 535 1.18 -21.83 -24.90
CA ALA A 535 2.19 -22.78 -25.37
C ALA A 535 1.56 -23.92 -26.19
N ARG A 536 0.48 -24.52 -25.73
CA ARG A 536 -0.26 -25.53 -26.47
C ARG A 536 -0.80 -25.00 -27.81
N ASP A 537 -1.40 -23.79 -27.77
CA ASP A 537 -1.93 -23.15 -29.00
C ASP A 537 -0.83 -22.84 -30.01
N ARG A 538 0.41 -22.68 -29.55
CA ARG A 538 1.60 -22.47 -30.41
C ARG A 538 2.31 -23.75 -30.79
N GLY A 539 1.83 -24.93 -30.38
CA GLY A 539 2.43 -26.23 -30.70
C GLY A 539 3.70 -26.58 -29.92
N LEU A 540 3.87 -25.99 -28.72
CA LEU A 540 4.91 -26.38 -27.77
C LEU A 540 4.44 -27.63 -26.99
N THR A 541 5.40 -28.43 -26.56
CA THR A 541 5.15 -29.46 -25.54
C THR A 541 5.16 -28.80 -24.18
N VAL A 542 4.14 -29.05 -23.36
CA VAL A 542 4.01 -28.41 -22.03
C VAL A 542 4.20 -29.43 -20.93
N TRP A 543 5.23 -29.26 -20.15
CA TRP A 543 5.54 -30.04 -18.94
C TRP A 543 5.24 -29.23 -17.69
N ALA A 544 4.56 -29.82 -16.71
CA ALA A 544 4.23 -29.17 -15.46
C ALA A 544 4.98 -29.79 -14.29
N MET A 545 5.64 -28.97 -13.47
CA MET A 545 6.11 -29.33 -12.14
C MET A 545 5.16 -28.73 -11.11
N THR A 546 4.40 -29.59 -10.40
CA THR A 546 3.34 -29.13 -9.48
C THR A 546 3.46 -29.74 -8.09
N GLY A 547 2.68 -29.21 -7.14
CA GLY A 547 2.33 -29.90 -5.91
C GLY A 547 1.29 -30.99 -6.17
N PRO A 548 0.53 -31.41 -5.14
CA PRO A 548 -0.41 -32.52 -5.27
C PRO A 548 -1.37 -32.38 -6.45
N ALA A 549 -1.53 -33.46 -7.20
CA ALA A 549 -2.54 -33.58 -8.26
C ALA A 549 -3.79 -34.30 -7.69
N PRO A 550 -5.03 -34.04 -8.24
CA PRO A 550 -5.29 -33.22 -9.44
C PRO A 550 -5.29 -31.72 -9.16
N ASN A 551 -4.84 -30.94 -10.15
CA ASN A 551 -4.89 -29.49 -10.10
C ASN A 551 -4.98 -28.91 -11.55
N PRO A 552 -5.46 -27.66 -11.72
CA PRO A 552 -5.72 -27.08 -13.04
C PRO A 552 -4.54 -27.06 -14.01
N LEU A 553 -3.29 -26.95 -13.51
CA LEU A 553 -2.11 -26.99 -14.37
C LEU A 553 -1.81 -28.42 -14.82
N ALA A 554 -1.96 -29.39 -13.93
CA ALA A 554 -1.81 -30.81 -14.25
C ALA A 554 -2.80 -31.25 -15.34
N ASP A 555 -4.05 -30.78 -15.27
CA ASP A 555 -5.10 -31.12 -16.26
C ASP A 555 -4.86 -30.49 -17.65
N LEU A 556 -4.06 -29.43 -17.69
CA LEU A 556 -3.80 -28.64 -18.91
C LEU A 556 -2.54 -29.08 -19.65
N CYS A 557 -1.57 -29.69 -18.99
CA CYS A 557 -0.26 -29.99 -19.55
C CYS A 557 -0.17 -31.39 -20.18
N ASP A 558 0.78 -31.58 -21.10
CA ASP A 558 0.98 -32.86 -21.78
C ASP A 558 1.54 -33.92 -20.83
N GLU A 559 2.41 -33.47 -19.91
CA GLU A 559 2.98 -34.33 -18.88
C GLU A 559 3.16 -33.55 -17.56
N VAL A 560 3.07 -34.28 -16.45
CA VAL A 560 3.08 -33.72 -15.11
C VAL A 560 4.05 -34.48 -14.21
N LEU A 561 4.90 -33.71 -13.54
CA LEU A 561 5.69 -34.12 -12.40
C LEU A 561 5.02 -33.54 -11.15
N ALA A 562 4.21 -34.34 -10.48
CA ALA A 562 3.48 -33.94 -9.29
C ALA A 562 4.21 -34.39 -8.03
N ILE A 563 4.40 -33.50 -7.06
CA ILE A 563 4.97 -33.79 -5.76
C ILE A 563 3.85 -33.79 -4.72
N ASP A 564 3.60 -34.94 -4.14
CA ASP A 564 2.61 -35.10 -3.06
C ASP A 564 3.24 -34.69 -1.72
N ALA A 565 3.24 -33.40 -1.43
CA ALA A 565 3.68 -32.82 -0.17
C ALA A 565 2.76 -31.69 0.27
N GLU A 566 2.45 -31.66 1.57
CA GLU A 566 1.50 -30.70 2.14
C GLU A 566 2.06 -29.25 2.15
N ARG A 567 3.37 -29.11 2.34
CA ARG A 567 4.02 -27.81 2.45
C ARG A 567 4.61 -27.38 1.12
N ALA A 568 4.30 -26.14 0.71
CA ALA A 568 4.82 -25.56 -0.54
C ALA A 568 6.36 -25.50 -0.59
N CYS A 569 7.05 -25.29 0.55
CA CYS A 569 8.51 -25.32 0.61
C CYS A 569 9.06 -26.71 0.29
N THR A 570 8.45 -27.78 0.79
CA THR A 570 8.85 -29.17 0.51
C THR A 570 8.64 -29.50 -0.98
N VAL A 571 7.52 -29.04 -1.57
CA VAL A 571 7.30 -29.16 -3.02
C VAL A 571 8.42 -28.47 -3.82
N GLN A 572 8.80 -27.24 -3.45
CA GLN A 572 9.88 -26.48 -4.10
C GLN A 572 11.22 -27.19 -3.96
N GLU A 573 11.56 -27.68 -2.77
CA GLU A 573 12.81 -28.41 -2.55
C GLU A 573 12.90 -29.65 -3.44
N LEU A 574 11.80 -30.38 -3.65
CA LEU A 574 11.77 -31.51 -4.57
C LEU A 574 11.76 -31.09 -6.05
N HIS A 575 11.14 -29.98 -6.39
CA HIS A 575 11.27 -29.42 -7.75
C HIS A 575 12.75 -29.11 -8.07
N LEU A 576 13.50 -28.55 -7.11
CA LEU A 576 14.93 -28.28 -7.29
C LEU A 576 15.71 -29.58 -7.48
N VAL A 577 15.43 -30.62 -6.69
CA VAL A 577 16.03 -31.96 -6.87
C VAL A 577 15.71 -32.51 -8.26
N ALA A 578 14.45 -32.42 -8.69
CA ALA A 578 14.02 -32.90 -10.00
C ALA A 578 14.69 -32.12 -11.16
N ILE A 579 14.91 -30.81 -11.00
CA ILE A 579 15.66 -29.98 -11.94
C ILE A 579 17.10 -30.48 -12.07
N HIS A 580 17.77 -30.81 -10.98
CA HIS A 580 19.13 -31.34 -11.02
C HIS A 580 19.18 -32.74 -11.67
N VAL A 581 18.22 -33.62 -11.38
CA VAL A 581 18.10 -34.92 -12.04
C VAL A 581 17.87 -34.75 -13.55
N LEU A 582 17.00 -33.83 -13.95
CA LEU A 582 16.74 -33.51 -15.36
C LEU A 582 18.04 -33.01 -16.04
N CYS A 583 18.75 -32.06 -15.42
CA CYS A 583 20.00 -31.51 -15.99
C CYS A 583 21.11 -32.58 -16.07
N ALA A 584 21.23 -33.46 -15.07
CA ALA A 584 22.14 -34.60 -15.12
C ALA A 584 21.83 -35.56 -16.28
N ALA A 585 20.55 -35.83 -16.52
CA ALA A 585 20.11 -36.66 -17.63
C ALA A 585 20.36 -36.00 -19.00
N VAL A 586 20.19 -34.67 -19.09
CA VAL A 586 20.59 -33.90 -20.28
C VAL A 586 22.09 -34.06 -20.54
N ASP A 587 22.92 -33.84 -19.54
CA ASP A 587 24.39 -33.97 -19.68
C ASP A 587 24.82 -35.40 -20.03
N ALA A 588 24.10 -36.41 -19.54
CA ALA A 588 24.37 -37.81 -19.85
C ALA A 588 23.97 -38.19 -21.30
N ALA A 589 22.85 -37.64 -21.78
CA ALA A 589 22.33 -37.92 -23.12
C ALA A 589 23.12 -37.22 -24.24
N LEU A 590 23.66 -36.02 -23.94
CA LEU A 590 24.49 -35.26 -24.85
C LEU A 590 25.92 -35.87 -24.88
N THR A 591 26.12 -36.98 -25.58
CA THR A 591 27.45 -37.56 -25.88
C THR A 591 28.18 -36.67 -26.87
N ILE A 592 28.74 -35.55 -26.42
CA ILE A 592 29.51 -34.66 -27.25
C ILE A 592 30.99 -34.98 -27.05
N ASP A 593 31.65 -35.46 -28.10
CA ASP A 593 33.10 -35.50 -28.20
C ASP A 593 33.61 -34.06 -28.34
N VAL A 594 34.01 -33.45 -27.20
CA VAL A 594 34.55 -32.06 -27.11
C VAL A 594 35.75 -31.84 -28.03
N ARG A 595 36.25 -32.90 -28.70
CA ARG A 595 37.44 -32.84 -29.58
C ARG A 595 37.17 -32.26 -30.97
N GLU A 596 35.88 -32.08 -31.38
CA GLU A 596 35.55 -31.53 -32.72
C GLU A 596 34.97 -30.09 -32.71
N ALA A 597 34.81 -29.46 -31.57
CA ALA A 597 34.40 -28.05 -31.50
C ALA A 597 35.59 -27.17 -31.90
N ARG A 598 35.61 -26.65 -33.13
CA ARG A 598 36.52 -25.59 -33.55
C ARG A 598 36.41 -24.39 -32.60
N PRO A 599 37.56 -23.85 -32.13
CA PRO A 599 37.53 -22.59 -31.40
C PRO A 599 36.89 -21.51 -32.28
N LEU A 600 35.90 -20.77 -31.74
CA LEU A 600 35.50 -19.50 -32.32
C LEU A 600 36.70 -18.59 -32.39
N GLU A 601 37.25 -18.34 -33.58
CA GLU A 601 38.27 -17.32 -33.80
C GLU A 601 37.63 -15.97 -33.43
N VAL A 602 38.02 -15.45 -32.30
CA VAL A 602 37.72 -14.07 -31.90
C VAL A 602 38.62 -13.20 -32.78
N HIS A 603 38.09 -12.65 -33.84
CA HIS A 603 38.74 -11.57 -34.55
C HIS A 603 38.81 -10.35 -33.63
N ALA A 604 40.01 -9.94 -33.29
CA ALA A 604 40.37 -8.76 -32.52
C ALA A 604 40.00 -7.46 -33.25
#